data_121cb1a72f6ce4c6d0b333d4b50c3332
#
_entry.id   121cb1a72f6ce4c6d0b333d4b50c3332
#
_cell.length_a   1.000
_cell.length_b   1.000
_cell.length_c   1.000
_cell.angle_alpha   90.00
_cell.angle_beta   90.00
_cell.angle_gamma   90.00
#
_symmetry.space_group_name_H-M   'P 1'
#
loop_
_entity.id
_entity.type
_entity.pdbx_description
1 polymer ?
#
loop_
_entity_poly.entity_id
_entity_poly.type
_entity_poly.pdbx_seq_one_letter_code
_entity_poly.pdbx_strand_id
1 'polypeptide(L)'
;MSVLIMLWAKPDYACSRESALPIATMGTSSPLIMEVFMAQADVEQESTANATWSRMLQGNRRFAEGKPDHPWQDKETRQTLLDGQNPDAAVLACSDSRVPPEIIFDEGLGDLFTVRTAGQLIDSAVIASLEYAVKKLHVSLICVLGHEHCGAIEAATQELDDLMRTITSEADGSLEAADAMDDLDEHIATAESIILRQAGMSVWQAREAELEEHEDIERVHVAHTIETLAEQSPVIQQALADDKLMIVGARSQLDSGKVEVLSF
;
A
#
# COMPACT_ATOMS: atom_id res chain seq x y z
N MET A 1 -30.94 15.21 -21.94
CA MET A 1 -30.99 14.96 -20.49
C MET A 1 -29.68 15.45 -19.92
N SER A 2 -29.70 16.64 -19.32
CA SER A 2 -28.51 17.32 -18.79
C SER A 2 -28.24 16.82 -17.38
N VAL A 3 -27.04 16.27 -17.15
CA VAL A 3 -26.58 15.88 -15.81
C VAL A 3 -25.97 17.14 -15.16
N LEU A 4 -26.64 17.59 -14.11
CA LEU A 4 -26.23 18.76 -13.33
C LEU A 4 -25.05 18.35 -12.43
N ILE A 5 -23.84 18.85 -12.76
CA ILE A 5 -22.66 18.70 -11.90
C ILE A 5 -22.74 19.81 -10.86
N MET A 6 -23.09 19.47 -9.62
CA MET A 6 -22.94 20.38 -8.48
C MET A 6 -21.46 20.48 -8.10
N LEU A 7 -20.87 21.63 -8.33
CA LEU A 7 -19.57 22.02 -7.80
C LEU A 7 -19.69 22.20 -6.29
N TRP A 8 -19.06 21.36 -5.53
CA TRP A 8 -18.90 21.50 -4.08
C TRP A 8 -17.79 22.52 -3.81
N ALA A 9 -18.15 23.70 -3.33
CA ALA A 9 -17.21 24.69 -2.82
C ALA A 9 -16.76 24.26 -1.42
N LYS A 10 -15.45 24.30 -1.16
CA LYS A 10 -14.87 24.06 0.18
C LYS A 10 -15.39 25.11 1.17
N PRO A 11 -15.81 24.74 2.38
CA PRO A 11 -15.92 25.71 3.48
C PRO A 11 -14.52 25.99 4.03
N ASP A 12 -14.19 27.28 4.15
CA ASP A 12 -12.97 27.77 4.77
C ASP A 12 -12.97 27.44 6.27
N TYR A 13 -12.00 26.64 6.70
CA TYR A 13 -11.74 26.42 8.12
C TYR A 13 -11.12 27.69 8.72
N ALA A 14 -11.93 28.50 9.37
CA ALA A 14 -11.45 29.57 10.22
C ALA A 14 -11.06 29.01 11.59
N CYS A 15 -9.78 28.75 11.79
CA CYS A 15 -9.22 28.56 13.13
C CYS A 15 -9.05 29.94 13.79
N SER A 16 -9.92 30.29 14.73
CA SER A 16 -9.83 31.50 15.53
C SER A 16 -8.70 31.37 16.57
N ARG A 17 -7.55 31.98 16.27
CA ARG A 17 -6.68 32.56 17.30
C ARG A 17 -6.15 33.90 16.81
N GLU A 18 -6.72 34.95 17.40
CA GLU A 18 -6.23 36.31 17.25
C GLU A 18 -4.79 36.44 17.76
N SER A 19 -3.90 36.83 16.87
CA SER A 19 -2.79 37.76 17.14
C SER A 19 -2.35 38.33 15.80
N ALA A 20 -2.86 39.50 15.47
CA ALA A 20 -2.49 40.24 14.30
C ALA A 20 -1.02 40.69 14.42
N LEU A 21 -0.16 40.20 13.50
CA LEU A 21 1.08 40.85 13.16
C LEU A 21 0.88 41.64 11.86
N PRO A 22 1.52 42.82 11.70
CA PRO A 22 1.29 43.71 10.59
C PRO A 22 1.77 43.12 9.27
N ILE A 23 0.97 43.31 8.22
CA ILE A 23 1.31 42.97 6.85
C ILE A 23 2.51 43.84 6.42
N ALA A 24 3.68 43.24 6.42
CA ALA A 24 4.84 43.78 5.72
C ALA A 24 4.67 43.49 4.21
N THR A 25 4.75 44.53 3.40
CA THR A 25 4.75 44.45 1.94
C THR A 25 5.82 43.50 1.45
N MET A 26 5.41 42.43 0.79
CA MET A 26 6.32 41.42 0.20
C MET A 26 7.16 42.08 -0.91
N GLY A 27 8.41 42.40 -0.58
CA GLY A 27 9.48 42.53 -1.54
C GLY A 27 9.79 41.13 -2.13
N THR A 28 10.17 41.09 -3.41
CA THR A 28 10.55 39.90 -4.18
C THR A 28 11.46 39.01 -3.37
N SER A 29 10.96 37.87 -2.92
CA SER A 29 11.73 36.88 -2.17
C SER A 29 12.90 36.37 -3.02
N SER A 30 14.09 36.45 -2.47
CA SER A 30 15.30 35.92 -3.08
C SER A 30 15.13 34.42 -3.39
N PRO A 31 15.67 33.92 -4.53
CA PRO A 31 15.64 32.48 -4.88
C PRO A 31 16.15 31.58 -3.74
N LEU A 32 17.11 32.06 -2.98
CA LEU A 32 17.70 31.34 -1.85
C LEU A 32 16.70 31.07 -0.70
N ILE A 33 15.75 31.99 -0.47
CA ILE A 33 14.71 31.83 0.56
C ILE A 33 13.70 30.78 0.11
N MET A 34 13.39 30.75 -1.19
CA MET A 34 12.50 29.76 -1.76
C MET A 34 13.11 28.34 -1.69
N GLU A 35 14.40 28.17 -2.01
CA GLU A 35 15.11 26.90 -1.88
C GLU A 35 15.16 26.41 -0.41
N VAL A 36 15.39 27.30 0.55
CA VAL A 36 15.41 26.93 1.97
C VAL A 36 14.04 26.52 2.46
N PHE A 37 12.94 27.18 2.01
CA PHE A 37 11.58 26.76 2.34
C PHE A 37 11.19 25.43 1.68
N MET A 38 11.62 25.19 0.44
CA MET A 38 11.37 23.91 -0.25
C MET A 38 12.15 22.78 0.42
N ALA A 39 13.42 22.99 0.75
CA ALA A 39 14.23 22.00 1.46
C ALA A 39 13.70 21.69 2.87
N GLN A 40 13.13 22.67 3.58
CA GLN A 40 12.48 22.45 4.88
C GLN A 40 11.17 21.66 4.74
N ALA A 41 10.36 21.93 3.70
CA ALA A 41 9.13 21.19 3.44
C ALA A 41 9.43 19.71 3.13
N ASP A 42 10.46 19.44 2.34
CA ASP A 42 10.89 18.09 1.98
C ASP A 42 11.38 17.30 3.21
N VAL A 43 12.16 17.94 4.10
CA VAL A 43 12.62 17.33 5.35
C VAL A 43 11.47 17.09 6.33
N GLU A 44 10.50 18.01 6.42
CA GLU A 44 9.30 17.82 7.26
C GLU A 44 8.43 16.66 6.74
N GLN A 45 8.28 16.51 5.43
CA GLN A 45 7.47 15.43 4.82
C GLN A 45 8.12 14.05 5.05
N GLU A 46 9.43 13.92 4.85
CA GLU A 46 10.16 12.69 5.18
C GLU A 46 10.09 12.39 6.68
N SER A 47 10.27 13.38 7.53
CA SER A 47 10.08 13.26 8.97
C SER A 47 8.67 12.77 9.33
N THR A 48 7.63 13.24 8.63
CA THR A 48 6.23 12.81 8.85
C THR A 48 6.03 11.35 8.51
N ALA A 49 6.50 10.88 7.34
CA ALA A 49 6.38 9.48 6.93
C ALA A 49 7.09 8.53 7.90
N ASN A 50 8.32 8.87 8.29
CA ASN A 50 9.10 8.08 9.25
C ASN A 50 8.46 8.09 10.66
N ALA A 51 7.91 9.21 11.09
CA ALA A 51 7.20 9.31 12.36
C ALA A 51 5.92 8.46 12.36
N THR A 52 5.15 8.51 11.27
CA THR A 52 3.95 7.68 11.07
C THR A 52 4.30 6.19 11.10
N TRP A 53 5.32 5.77 10.35
CA TRP A 53 5.76 4.37 10.35
C TRP A 53 6.23 3.91 11.74
N SER A 54 6.98 4.74 12.44
CA SER A 54 7.43 4.46 13.81
C SER A 54 6.26 4.30 14.78
N ARG A 55 5.21 5.12 14.66
CA ARG A 55 3.98 5.03 15.46
C ARG A 55 3.25 3.72 15.17
N MET A 56 3.05 3.36 13.90
CA MET A 56 2.43 2.10 13.48
C MET A 56 3.16 0.89 14.05
N LEU A 57 4.50 0.88 13.99
CA LEU A 57 5.30 -0.19 14.59
C LEU A 57 5.21 -0.25 16.13
N GLN A 58 5.05 0.90 16.79
CA GLN A 58 4.79 0.92 18.24
C GLN A 58 3.41 0.34 18.57
N GLY A 59 2.39 0.67 17.78
CA GLY A 59 1.06 0.07 17.87
C GLY A 59 1.10 -1.44 17.66
N ASN A 60 1.83 -1.91 16.65
CA ASN A 60 2.03 -3.35 16.44
C ASN A 60 2.71 -4.04 17.62
N ARG A 61 3.68 -3.41 18.28
CA ARG A 61 4.28 -3.98 19.49
C ARG A 61 3.23 -4.15 20.60
N ARG A 62 2.35 -3.16 20.82
CA ARG A 62 1.27 -3.27 21.80
C ARG A 62 0.32 -4.42 21.46
N PHE A 63 -0.06 -4.53 20.17
CA PHE A 63 -0.89 -5.64 19.68
C PHE A 63 -0.22 -6.99 19.94
N ALA A 64 1.03 -7.18 19.52
CA ALA A 64 1.79 -8.42 19.68
C ALA A 64 2.01 -8.80 21.17
N GLU A 65 2.11 -7.81 22.08
CA GLU A 65 2.21 -8.03 23.51
C GLU A 65 0.85 -8.29 24.20
N GLY A 66 -0.25 -8.23 23.44
CA GLY A 66 -1.61 -8.37 23.99
C GLY A 66 -2.04 -7.20 24.87
N LYS A 67 -1.50 -6.01 24.61
CA LYS A 67 -1.77 -4.77 25.37
C LYS A 67 -2.15 -3.61 24.45
N PRO A 68 -3.10 -3.79 23.51
CA PRO A 68 -3.51 -2.70 22.63
C PRO A 68 -4.23 -1.60 23.42
N ASP A 69 -4.03 -0.36 22.99
CA ASP A 69 -4.68 0.82 23.56
C ASP A 69 -6.08 1.04 23.00
N HIS A 70 -6.39 0.47 21.81
CA HIS A 70 -7.64 0.67 21.07
C HIS A 70 -8.00 2.16 20.92
N PRO A 71 -7.10 2.99 20.38
CA PRO A 71 -7.29 4.43 20.35
C PRO A 71 -8.46 4.84 19.43
N TRP A 72 -9.01 6.02 19.70
CA TRP A 72 -9.92 6.73 18.79
C TRP A 72 -11.15 5.92 18.31
N GLN A 73 -11.77 5.11 19.18
CA GLN A 73 -12.96 4.31 18.85
C GLN A 73 -14.23 4.83 19.51
N ASP A 74 -14.14 5.90 20.28
CA ASP A 74 -15.22 6.48 21.05
C ASP A 74 -16.19 7.34 20.21
N LYS A 75 -17.25 7.83 20.86
CA LYS A 75 -18.26 8.65 20.21
C LYS A 75 -17.72 10.04 19.85
N GLU A 76 -16.83 10.57 20.63
CA GLU A 76 -16.28 11.91 20.43
C GLU A 76 -15.41 11.93 19.18
N THR A 77 -14.53 10.95 19.02
CA THR A 77 -13.74 10.78 17.78
C THR A 77 -14.63 10.69 16.56
N ARG A 78 -15.72 9.89 16.60
CA ARG A 78 -16.65 9.84 15.45
C ARG A 78 -17.29 11.19 15.13
N GLN A 79 -17.53 12.04 16.13
CA GLN A 79 -18.07 13.37 15.91
C GLN A 79 -17.07 14.32 15.26
N THR A 80 -15.79 14.24 15.62
CA THR A 80 -14.73 15.07 15.00
C THR A 80 -14.46 14.72 13.55
N LEU A 81 -14.80 13.49 13.13
CA LEU A 81 -14.58 12.99 11.77
C LEU A 81 -15.79 13.19 10.82
N LEU A 82 -16.87 13.84 11.27
CA LEU A 82 -18.06 14.03 10.43
C LEU A 82 -17.80 14.89 9.19
N ASP A 83 -16.93 15.86 9.31
CA ASP A 83 -16.65 16.84 8.24
C ASP A 83 -15.52 16.38 7.29
N GLY A 84 -14.84 15.29 7.58
CA GLY A 84 -13.78 14.76 6.73
C GLY A 84 -12.83 13.79 7.45
N GLN A 85 -11.84 13.31 6.69
CA GLN A 85 -10.77 12.44 7.19
C GLN A 85 -9.41 13.01 6.79
N ASN A 86 -8.41 12.74 7.60
CA ASN A 86 -7.02 13.11 7.32
C ASN A 86 -6.10 11.97 7.82
N PRO A 87 -6.13 10.81 7.15
CA PRO A 87 -5.30 9.67 7.54
C PRO A 87 -3.82 9.99 7.34
N ASP A 88 -2.98 9.47 8.23
CA ASP A 88 -1.53 9.66 8.15
C ASP A 88 -0.87 8.70 7.16
N ALA A 89 -1.50 7.54 6.92
CA ALA A 89 -1.00 6.51 6.00
C ALA A 89 -2.13 5.86 5.19
N ALA A 90 -1.76 5.32 4.03
CA ALA A 90 -2.56 4.34 3.32
C ALA A 90 -1.97 2.93 3.51
N VAL A 91 -2.83 1.92 3.63
CA VAL A 91 -2.42 0.52 3.75
C VAL A 91 -3.11 -0.30 2.67
N LEU A 92 -2.33 -0.97 1.83
CA LEU A 92 -2.80 -2.04 0.95
C LEU A 92 -2.54 -3.38 1.63
N ALA A 93 -3.59 -4.13 1.94
CA ALA A 93 -3.50 -5.38 2.69
C ALA A 93 -4.39 -6.50 2.12
N CYS A 94 -4.16 -7.71 2.58
CA CYS A 94 -5.04 -8.83 2.28
C CYS A 94 -6.42 -8.66 2.95
N SER A 95 -7.47 -9.13 2.28
CA SER A 95 -8.83 -9.23 2.83
C SER A 95 -8.98 -10.34 3.89
N ASP A 96 -7.94 -11.11 4.18
CA ASP A 96 -7.95 -12.16 5.21
C ASP A 96 -8.43 -11.60 6.56
N SER A 97 -9.40 -12.27 7.16
CA SER A 97 -10.08 -11.80 8.37
C SER A 97 -9.17 -11.73 9.62
N ARG A 98 -8.01 -12.39 9.57
CA ARG A 98 -7.04 -12.44 10.67
C ARG A 98 -6.10 -11.24 10.70
N VAL A 99 -6.07 -10.43 9.62
CA VAL A 99 -5.07 -9.37 9.42
C VAL A 99 -5.68 -7.99 9.09
N PRO A 100 -6.65 -7.48 9.89
CA PRO A 100 -7.15 -6.13 9.70
C PRO A 100 -6.10 -5.11 10.15
N PRO A 101 -5.64 -4.20 9.25
CA PRO A 101 -4.52 -3.29 9.53
C PRO A 101 -4.71 -2.43 10.78
N GLU A 102 -5.92 -1.90 11.00
CA GLU A 102 -6.22 -1.04 12.14
C GLU A 102 -6.02 -1.77 13.48
N ILE A 103 -6.29 -3.08 13.52
CA ILE A 103 -6.08 -3.90 14.72
C ILE A 103 -4.61 -4.25 14.87
N ILE A 104 -3.94 -4.66 13.78
CA ILE A 104 -2.52 -5.07 13.80
C ILE A 104 -1.61 -3.92 14.22
N PHE A 105 -1.91 -2.70 13.75
CA PHE A 105 -1.13 -1.52 14.08
C PHE A 105 -1.69 -0.75 15.29
N ASP A 106 -2.76 -1.25 15.94
CA ASP A 106 -3.41 -0.60 17.07
C ASP A 106 -3.70 0.89 16.79
N GLU A 107 -4.30 1.13 15.63
CA GLU A 107 -4.71 2.44 15.13
C GLU A 107 -6.24 2.60 15.22
N GLY A 108 -6.72 3.83 15.19
CA GLY A 108 -8.14 4.14 15.38
C GLY A 108 -8.83 4.68 14.13
N LEU A 109 -10.04 5.20 14.37
CA LEU A 109 -10.83 5.82 13.30
C LEU A 109 -10.12 7.07 12.79
N GLY A 110 -9.94 7.14 11.47
CA GLY A 110 -9.36 8.30 10.79
C GLY A 110 -7.85 8.22 10.60
N ASP A 111 -7.14 7.30 11.25
CA ASP A 111 -5.68 7.20 11.19
C ASP A 111 -5.17 6.55 9.90
N LEU A 112 -5.89 5.54 9.39
CA LEU A 112 -5.48 4.79 8.20
C LEU A 112 -6.53 4.87 7.08
N PHE A 113 -6.06 4.99 5.84
CA PHE A 113 -6.83 4.77 4.62
C PHE A 113 -6.56 3.35 4.11
N THR A 114 -7.48 2.43 4.34
CA THR A 114 -7.23 1.00 4.13
C THR A 114 -7.88 0.50 2.85
N VAL A 115 -7.08 -0.12 1.97
CA VAL A 115 -7.51 -0.84 0.77
C VAL A 115 -7.22 -2.32 0.97
N ARG A 116 -8.21 -3.20 0.72
CA ARG A 116 -8.04 -4.65 0.96
C ARG A 116 -8.60 -5.47 -0.20
N THR A 117 -7.76 -6.36 -0.71
CA THR A 117 -8.12 -7.36 -1.71
C THR A 117 -7.58 -8.73 -1.29
N ALA A 118 -8.05 -9.83 -1.89
CA ALA A 118 -7.46 -11.14 -1.64
C ALA A 118 -5.99 -11.13 -2.09
N GLY A 119 -5.04 -11.39 -1.17
CA GLY A 119 -3.61 -11.38 -1.48
C GLY A 119 -3.06 -10.00 -1.87
N GLN A 120 -3.63 -8.89 -1.39
CA GLN A 120 -3.29 -7.51 -1.78
C GLN A 120 -3.12 -7.29 -3.30
N LEU A 121 -3.90 -8.03 -4.12
CA LEU A 121 -3.88 -7.92 -5.57
C LEU A 121 -4.25 -6.50 -6.03
N ILE A 122 -3.63 -6.06 -7.12
CA ILE A 122 -3.78 -4.72 -7.67
C ILE A 122 -4.71 -4.76 -8.89
N ASP A 123 -5.72 -3.90 -8.87
CA ASP A 123 -6.53 -3.57 -10.03
C ASP A 123 -6.69 -2.05 -10.17
N SER A 124 -7.44 -1.62 -11.17
CA SER A 124 -7.67 -0.20 -11.42
C SER A 124 -8.36 0.51 -10.27
N ALA A 125 -9.20 -0.17 -9.48
CA ALA A 125 -9.87 0.41 -8.32
C ALA A 125 -8.92 0.58 -7.12
N VAL A 126 -8.01 -0.38 -6.92
CA VAL A 126 -6.93 -0.30 -5.93
C VAL A 126 -6.00 0.88 -6.25
N ILE A 127 -5.53 0.97 -7.50
CA ILE A 127 -4.67 2.08 -7.94
C ILE A 127 -5.38 3.42 -7.73
N ALA A 128 -6.61 3.56 -8.22
CA ALA A 128 -7.38 4.80 -8.07
C ALA A 128 -7.58 5.19 -6.59
N SER A 129 -7.77 4.21 -5.70
CA SER A 129 -7.93 4.43 -4.26
C SER A 129 -6.64 4.95 -3.62
N LEU A 130 -5.49 4.34 -3.94
CA LEU A 130 -4.20 4.77 -3.44
C LEU A 130 -3.78 6.13 -4.02
N GLU A 131 -4.04 6.38 -5.30
CA GLU A 131 -3.85 7.71 -5.90
C GLU A 131 -4.72 8.78 -5.23
N TYR A 132 -5.96 8.45 -4.86
CA TYR A 132 -6.82 9.34 -4.09
C TYR A 132 -6.21 9.66 -2.73
N ALA A 133 -5.70 8.64 -2.02
CA ALA A 133 -5.02 8.84 -0.74
C ALA A 133 -3.82 9.79 -0.87
N VAL A 134 -2.98 9.60 -1.88
CA VAL A 134 -1.82 10.48 -2.14
C VAL A 134 -2.24 11.88 -2.57
N LYS A 135 -3.12 12.00 -3.58
CA LYS A 135 -3.47 13.31 -4.17
C LYS A 135 -4.44 14.15 -3.34
N LYS A 136 -5.38 13.51 -2.65
CA LYS A 136 -6.50 14.20 -1.99
C LYS A 136 -6.42 14.19 -0.50
N LEU A 137 -5.93 13.11 0.09
CA LEU A 137 -5.76 12.99 1.53
C LEU A 137 -4.32 13.32 1.97
N HIS A 138 -3.42 13.47 1.01
CA HIS A 138 -2.02 13.86 1.23
C HIS A 138 -1.27 12.93 2.18
N VAL A 139 -1.56 11.61 2.12
CA VAL A 139 -0.79 10.64 2.87
C VAL A 139 0.66 10.64 2.42
N SER A 140 1.57 10.58 3.36
CA SER A 140 3.01 10.53 3.10
C SER A 140 3.59 9.12 3.13
N LEU A 141 2.78 8.13 3.52
CA LEU A 141 3.17 6.73 3.67
C LEU A 141 2.16 5.81 3.00
N ILE A 142 2.64 4.86 2.18
CA ILE A 142 1.90 3.68 1.78
C ILE A 142 2.58 2.45 2.41
N CYS A 143 1.83 1.63 3.12
CA CYS A 143 2.29 0.33 3.61
C CYS A 143 1.64 -0.79 2.78
N VAL A 144 2.45 -1.64 2.14
CA VAL A 144 1.99 -2.89 1.53
C VAL A 144 2.19 -4.00 2.55
N LEU A 145 1.07 -4.49 3.10
CA LEU A 145 1.06 -5.45 4.20
C LEU A 145 0.65 -6.84 3.73
N GLY A 146 1.63 -7.72 3.54
CA GLY A 146 1.44 -9.16 3.40
C GLY A 146 1.21 -9.84 4.75
N HIS A 147 1.00 -11.16 4.74
CA HIS A 147 0.83 -11.93 5.98
C HIS A 147 1.15 -13.41 5.79
N GLU A 148 1.44 -14.08 6.88
CA GLU A 148 1.66 -15.52 6.94
C GLU A 148 0.44 -16.33 6.48
N HIS A 149 0.70 -17.44 5.83
CA HIS A 149 -0.33 -18.38 5.37
C HIS A 149 -1.44 -17.70 4.57
N CYS A 150 -1.02 -16.92 3.58
CA CYS A 150 -1.94 -16.20 2.69
C CYS A 150 -2.61 -17.19 1.73
N GLY A 151 -3.90 -17.44 1.94
CA GLY A 151 -4.67 -18.37 1.09
C GLY A 151 -4.75 -17.96 -0.39
N ALA A 152 -4.59 -16.68 -0.71
CA ALA A 152 -4.54 -16.23 -2.10
C ALA A 152 -3.20 -16.60 -2.78
N ILE A 153 -2.09 -16.51 -2.06
CA ILE A 153 -0.77 -16.94 -2.55
C ILE A 153 -0.72 -18.46 -2.67
N GLU A 154 -1.29 -19.18 -1.72
CA GLU A 154 -1.43 -20.64 -1.81
C GLU A 154 -2.27 -21.04 -3.05
N ALA A 155 -3.39 -20.37 -3.29
CA ALA A 155 -4.20 -20.60 -4.49
C ALA A 155 -3.43 -20.31 -5.78
N ALA A 156 -2.67 -19.18 -5.84
CA ALA A 156 -1.83 -18.88 -6.98
C ALA A 156 -0.76 -19.96 -7.24
N THR A 157 -0.17 -20.50 -6.17
CA THR A 157 0.81 -21.57 -6.25
C THR A 157 0.19 -22.85 -6.85
N GLN A 158 -0.99 -23.23 -6.37
CA GLN A 158 -1.71 -24.41 -6.88
C GLN A 158 -2.14 -24.22 -8.35
N GLU A 159 -2.68 -23.06 -8.69
CA GLU A 159 -3.10 -22.75 -10.06
C GLU A 159 -1.92 -22.70 -11.03
N LEU A 160 -0.75 -22.21 -10.60
CA LEU A 160 0.47 -22.24 -11.39
C LEU A 160 0.96 -23.67 -11.62
N ASP A 161 0.91 -24.53 -10.60
CA ASP A 161 1.25 -25.96 -10.73
C ASP A 161 0.31 -26.67 -11.72
N ASP A 162 -0.97 -26.34 -11.71
CA ASP A 162 -1.95 -26.89 -12.63
C ASP A 162 -1.68 -26.41 -14.07
N LEU A 163 -1.36 -25.13 -14.26
CA LEU A 163 -0.98 -24.57 -15.54
C LEU A 163 0.27 -25.27 -16.09
N MET A 164 1.34 -25.36 -15.31
CA MET A 164 2.60 -26.00 -15.72
C MET A 164 2.40 -27.49 -16.08
N ARG A 165 1.56 -28.22 -15.32
CA ARG A 165 1.20 -29.60 -15.64
C ARG A 165 0.44 -29.71 -16.96
N THR A 166 -0.45 -28.78 -17.24
CA THR A 166 -1.21 -28.72 -18.49
C THR A 166 -0.27 -28.50 -19.68
N ILE A 167 0.57 -27.46 -19.61
CA ILE A 167 1.58 -27.14 -20.64
C ILE A 167 2.46 -28.37 -20.93
N THR A 168 3.00 -29.01 -19.87
CA THR A 168 3.90 -30.17 -20.02
C THR A 168 3.18 -31.40 -20.58
N SER A 169 1.89 -31.59 -20.28
CA SER A 169 1.13 -32.75 -20.77
C SER A 169 0.69 -32.60 -22.23
N GLU A 170 0.42 -31.38 -22.68
CA GLU A 170 0.03 -31.08 -24.07
C GLU A 170 1.21 -31.18 -25.03
N ALA A 171 2.42 -30.89 -24.56
CA ALA A 171 3.62 -30.86 -25.38
C ALA A 171 4.27 -32.24 -25.66
N ASP A 172 3.72 -33.35 -25.16
CA ASP A 172 4.09 -34.76 -25.40
C ASP A 172 5.61 -35.05 -25.43
N GLY A 173 6.39 -34.33 -24.60
CA GLY A 173 7.84 -34.51 -24.46
C GLY A 173 8.67 -34.03 -25.66
N SER A 174 8.10 -33.22 -26.55
CA SER A 174 8.76 -32.64 -27.72
C SER A 174 9.52 -31.35 -27.36
N LEU A 175 10.27 -30.80 -28.32
CA LEU A 175 10.90 -29.47 -28.22
C LEU A 175 9.89 -28.37 -27.95
N GLU A 176 8.61 -28.58 -28.29
CA GLU A 176 7.50 -27.65 -28.05
C GLU A 176 7.22 -27.46 -26.53
N ALA A 177 7.56 -28.43 -25.68
CA ALA A 177 7.42 -28.28 -24.23
C ALA A 177 8.42 -27.27 -23.63
N ALA A 178 9.64 -27.23 -24.19
CA ALA A 178 10.65 -26.26 -23.78
C ALA A 178 10.27 -24.85 -24.23
N ASP A 179 9.82 -24.71 -25.50
CA ASP A 179 9.36 -23.42 -26.03
C ASP A 179 8.14 -22.89 -25.27
N ALA A 180 7.19 -23.78 -24.88
CA ALA A 180 5.99 -23.38 -24.11
C ALA A 180 6.31 -22.98 -22.66
N MET A 181 7.41 -23.48 -22.09
CA MET A 181 7.89 -23.02 -20.78
C MET A 181 8.63 -21.68 -20.89
N ASP A 182 9.26 -21.38 -22.04
CA ASP A 182 9.86 -20.06 -22.28
C ASP A 182 8.79 -18.95 -22.39
N ASP A 183 7.52 -19.32 -22.74
CA ASP A 183 6.38 -18.39 -22.84
C ASP A 183 5.48 -18.43 -21.58
N LEU A 184 5.95 -18.99 -20.45
CA LEU A 184 5.14 -19.14 -19.22
C LEU A 184 4.60 -17.79 -18.70
N ASP A 185 5.38 -16.73 -18.84
CA ASP A 185 4.97 -15.37 -18.44
C ASP A 185 3.71 -14.92 -19.19
N GLU A 186 3.61 -15.22 -20.51
CA GLU A 186 2.44 -14.93 -21.33
C GLU A 186 1.24 -15.78 -20.91
N HIS A 187 1.46 -17.06 -20.59
CA HIS A 187 0.42 -17.95 -20.09
C HIS A 187 -0.15 -17.47 -18.75
N ILE A 188 0.71 -17.04 -17.82
CA ILE A 188 0.28 -16.44 -16.55
C ILE A 188 -0.50 -15.16 -16.82
N ALA A 189 0.02 -14.24 -17.64
CA ALA A 189 -0.59 -12.95 -17.93
C ALA A 189 -1.97 -13.05 -18.59
N THR A 190 -2.23 -14.13 -19.35
CA THR A 190 -3.49 -14.37 -20.08
C THR A 190 -4.43 -15.36 -19.40
N ALA A 191 -4.06 -15.91 -18.22
CA ALA A 191 -4.88 -16.85 -17.47
C ALA A 191 -6.27 -16.27 -17.14
N GLU A 192 -7.31 -17.11 -17.10
CA GLU A 192 -8.66 -16.68 -16.72
C GLU A 192 -8.72 -16.25 -15.25
N SER A 193 -7.98 -16.91 -14.38
CA SER A 193 -7.90 -16.59 -12.95
C SER A 193 -7.16 -15.26 -12.73
N ILE A 194 -7.83 -14.33 -12.04
CA ILE A 194 -7.22 -13.07 -11.62
C ILE A 194 -6.11 -13.32 -10.59
N ILE A 195 -6.29 -14.31 -9.73
CA ILE A 195 -5.29 -14.70 -8.71
C ILE A 195 -4.02 -15.14 -9.39
N LEU A 196 -4.12 -16.05 -10.37
CA LEU A 196 -2.95 -16.52 -11.12
C LEU A 196 -2.28 -15.38 -11.90
N ARG A 197 -3.05 -14.54 -12.60
CA ARG A 197 -2.48 -13.41 -13.35
C ARG A 197 -1.66 -12.45 -12.51
N GLN A 198 -2.07 -12.19 -11.27
CA GLN A 198 -1.44 -11.15 -10.45
C GLN A 198 -0.46 -11.68 -9.42
N ALA A 199 -0.71 -12.86 -8.87
CA ALA A 199 0.18 -13.46 -7.88
C ALA A 199 1.06 -14.58 -8.46
N GLY A 200 0.68 -15.17 -9.60
CA GLY A 200 1.43 -16.26 -10.23
C GLY A 200 2.85 -15.87 -10.60
N MET A 201 3.05 -14.64 -11.09
CA MET A 201 4.40 -14.13 -11.38
C MET A 201 5.28 -14.05 -10.14
N SER A 202 4.72 -13.68 -8.99
CA SER A 202 5.48 -13.67 -7.73
C SER A 202 5.90 -15.08 -7.31
N VAL A 203 5.01 -16.07 -7.50
CA VAL A 203 5.31 -17.48 -7.24
C VAL A 203 6.41 -17.98 -8.19
N TRP A 204 6.28 -17.65 -9.47
CA TRP A 204 7.26 -18.04 -10.49
C TRP A 204 8.64 -17.43 -10.21
N GLN A 205 8.72 -16.13 -9.98
CA GLN A 205 9.97 -15.43 -9.65
C GLN A 205 10.64 -15.98 -8.38
N ALA A 206 9.85 -16.33 -7.36
CA ALA A 206 10.38 -16.98 -6.16
C ALA A 206 11.04 -18.33 -6.49
N ARG A 207 10.38 -19.15 -7.32
CA ARG A 207 10.92 -20.45 -7.76
C ARG A 207 12.17 -20.33 -8.60
N GLU A 208 12.23 -19.37 -9.52
CA GLU A 208 13.44 -19.07 -10.30
C GLU A 208 14.62 -18.65 -9.40
N ALA A 209 14.32 -18.01 -8.28
CA ALA A 209 15.31 -17.64 -7.25
C ALA A 209 15.62 -18.77 -6.24
N GLU A 210 15.11 -20.00 -6.45
CA GLU A 210 15.24 -21.13 -5.56
C GLU A 210 14.63 -20.89 -4.15
N LEU A 211 13.62 -20.01 -4.07
CA LEU A 211 12.86 -19.66 -2.87
C LEU A 211 11.55 -20.46 -2.87
N GLU A 212 11.54 -21.64 -2.24
CA GLU A 212 10.41 -22.57 -2.27
C GLU A 212 9.52 -22.47 -1.02
N GLU A 213 10.01 -21.86 0.06
CA GLU A 213 9.26 -21.71 1.30
C GLU A 213 8.11 -20.72 1.11
N HIS A 214 6.94 -21.06 1.64
CA HIS A 214 5.73 -20.24 1.47
C HIS A 214 5.93 -18.79 1.95
N GLU A 215 6.66 -18.60 3.03
CA GLU A 215 6.97 -17.29 3.57
C GLU A 215 7.89 -16.45 2.65
N ASP A 216 8.77 -17.07 1.87
CA ASP A 216 9.61 -16.37 0.91
C ASP A 216 8.79 -15.91 -0.30
N ILE A 217 7.86 -16.76 -0.77
CA ILE A 217 6.91 -16.38 -1.83
C ILE A 217 6.06 -15.19 -1.38
N GLU A 218 5.60 -15.17 -0.13
CA GLU A 218 4.85 -14.04 0.44
C GLU A 218 5.68 -12.74 0.45
N ARG A 219 6.98 -12.81 0.79
CA ARG A 219 7.90 -11.65 0.73
C ARG A 219 8.11 -11.17 -0.70
N VAL A 220 8.35 -12.08 -1.64
CA VAL A 220 8.49 -11.76 -3.08
C VAL A 220 7.20 -11.10 -3.59
N HIS A 221 6.03 -11.57 -3.18
CA HIS A 221 4.76 -10.99 -3.60
C HIS A 221 4.56 -9.58 -3.07
N VAL A 222 4.97 -9.27 -1.84
CA VAL A 222 4.95 -7.89 -1.32
C VAL A 222 5.88 -6.99 -2.16
N ALA A 223 7.09 -7.44 -2.49
CA ALA A 223 8.01 -6.69 -3.33
C ALA A 223 7.43 -6.42 -4.72
N HIS A 224 6.92 -7.46 -5.38
CA HIS A 224 6.27 -7.36 -6.70
C HIS A 224 5.04 -6.42 -6.67
N THR A 225 4.27 -6.44 -5.59
CA THR A 225 3.14 -5.52 -5.40
C THR A 225 3.61 -4.06 -5.36
N ILE A 226 4.71 -3.77 -4.67
CA ILE A 226 5.30 -2.41 -4.61
C ILE A 226 5.79 -1.97 -5.99
N GLU A 227 6.51 -2.82 -6.72
CA GLU A 227 6.96 -2.54 -8.08
C GLU A 227 5.79 -2.24 -9.00
N THR A 228 4.75 -3.09 -8.97
CA THR A 228 3.53 -2.90 -9.77
C THR A 228 2.84 -1.57 -9.47
N LEU A 229 2.74 -1.16 -8.21
CA LEU A 229 2.19 0.15 -7.83
C LEU A 229 3.01 1.30 -8.41
N ALA A 230 4.33 1.23 -8.32
CA ALA A 230 5.22 2.26 -8.84
C ALA A 230 5.17 2.33 -10.37
N GLU A 231 5.05 1.20 -11.07
CA GLU A 231 5.00 1.14 -12.53
C GLU A 231 3.65 1.60 -13.09
N GLN A 232 2.53 1.18 -12.46
CA GLN A 232 1.19 1.42 -12.99
C GLN A 232 0.59 2.76 -12.57
N SER A 233 1.15 3.45 -11.56
CA SER A 233 0.65 4.73 -11.10
C SER A 233 1.65 5.86 -11.31
N PRO A 234 1.49 6.69 -12.35
CA PRO A 234 2.30 7.89 -12.53
C PRO A 234 2.23 8.86 -11.34
N VAL A 235 1.14 8.82 -10.58
CA VAL A 235 0.94 9.65 -9.38
C VAL A 235 1.85 9.21 -8.26
N ILE A 236 1.86 7.90 -7.97
CA ILE A 236 2.71 7.30 -6.94
C ILE A 236 4.17 7.47 -7.35
N GLN A 237 4.51 7.16 -8.60
CA GLN A 237 5.85 7.34 -9.14
C GLN A 237 6.35 8.78 -8.98
N GLN A 238 5.53 9.78 -9.32
CA GLN A 238 5.91 11.18 -9.17
C GLN A 238 6.06 11.57 -7.70
N ALA A 239 5.16 11.10 -6.82
CA ALA A 239 5.24 11.40 -5.40
C ALA A 239 6.49 10.80 -4.73
N LEU A 240 6.91 9.60 -5.16
CA LEU A 240 8.18 8.98 -4.76
C LEU A 240 9.38 9.78 -5.27
N ALA A 241 9.37 10.17 -6.55
CA ALA A 241 10.46 10.95 -7.15
C ALA A 241 10.61 12.36 -6.54
N ASP A 242 9.51 12.91 -6.02
CA ASP A 242 9.48 14.20 -5.34
C ASP A 242 9.79 14.10 -3.83
N ASP A 243 10.13 12.93 -3.30
CA ASP A 243 10.33 12.64 -1.87
C ASP A 243 9.12 12.99 -0.98
N LYS A 244 7.90 13.01 -1.58
CA LYS A 244 6.63 13.31 -0.88
C LYS A 244 5.90 12.07 -0.37
N LEU A 245 6.34 10.90 -0.79
CA LEU A 245 5.75 9.61 -0.45
C LEU A 245 6.84 8.62 -0.12
N MET A 246 6.64 7.85 0.93
CA MET A 246 7.40 6.66 1.26
C MET A 246 6.53 5.42 1.04
N ILE A 247 7.07 4.36 0.46
CA ILE A 247 6.42 3.05 0.45
C ILE A 247 7.24 2.09 1.32
N VAL A 248 6.55 1.32 2.14
CA VAL A 248 7.15 0.26 2.96
C VAL A 248 6.47 -1.06 2.68
N GLY A 249 7.26 -2.12 2.56
CA GLY A 249 6.79 -3.49 2.55
C GLY A 249 6.85 -4.09 3.95
N ALA A 250 5.81 -4.80 4.33
CA ALA A 250 5.74 -5.46 5.62
C ALA A 250 4.95 -6.77 5.53
N ARG A 251 5.18 -7.67 6.48
CA ARG A 251 4.50 -8.96 6.57
C ARG A 251 4.06 -9.23 8.01
N SER A 252 2.78 -9.48 8.21
CA SER A 252 2.22 -9.82 9.51
C SER A 252 2.41 -11.31 9.81
N GLN A 253 2.98 -11.63 10.96
CA GLN A 253 3.14 -12.98 11.48
C GLN A 253 1.91 -13.33 12.31
N LEU A 254 1.24 -14.44 11.99
CA LEU A 254 -0.03 -14.80 12.62
C LEU A 254 0.14 -15.36 14.04
N ASP A 255 1.22 -16.07 14.29
CA ASP A 255 1.48 -16.71 15.57
C ASP A 255 1.94 -15.70 16.64
N SER A 256 2.82 -14.80 16.26
CA SER A 256 3.42 -13.79 17.14
C SER A 256 2.67 -12.47 17.19
N GLY A 257 1.83 -12.17 16.19
CA GLY A 257 1.19 -10.89 15.97
C GLY A 257 2.16 -9.78 15.53
N LYS A 258 3.44 -10.09 15.31
CA LYS A 258 4.45 -9.11 14.93
C LYS A 258 4.39 -8.78 13.45
N VAL A 259 4.75 -7.57 13.12
CA VAL A 259 5.00 -7.13 11.76
C VAL A 259 6.50 -7.16 11.48
N GLU A 260 6.89 -7.97 10.49
CA GLU A 260 8.21 -8.02 9.89
C GLU A 260 8.31 -6.88 8.88
N VAL A 261 9.34 -6.05 8.98
CA VAL A 261 9.64 -5.00 7.99
C VAL A 261 10.51 -5.60 6.91
N LEU A 262 10.06 -5.49 5.65
CA LEU A 262 10.80 -6.00 4.51
C LEU A 262 11.66 -4.89 3.92
N SER A 263 12.92 -5.20 3.67
CA SER A 263 13.88 -4.29 3.01
C SER A 263 14.04 -4.75 1.56
N PHE A 264 13.86 -3.85 0.63
CA PHE A 264 14.06 -4.09 -0.80
C PHE A 264 15.11 -3.15 -1.35
#